data_4b75ea3a6254bbb272d55a51c112fe7f
#
_entry.id   4b75ea3a6254bbb272d55a51c112fe7f
#
_cell.length_a   1.000
_cell.length_b   1.000
_cell.length_c   1.000
_cell.angle_alpha   90.00
_cell.angle_beta   90.00
_cell.angle_gamma   90.00
#
_symmetry.space_group_name_H-M   'P 1'
#
loop_
_entity.id
_entity.type
_entity.pdbx_description
1 polymer ?
#
loop_
_entity_poly.entity_id
_entity_poly.type
_entity_poly.pdbx_seq_one_letter_code
_entity_poly.pdbx_strand_id
1 'polypeptide(L)'
;HRSGHSFPTRRSSDLSFAHKQTAQKIRGIRDTMKKSVDLDMFNNKVNKKKISAQIITKKKYAGLKIGIMRDEAFGFYYKDDLEKFTNLGSKLVRIDSVNDKKLPKIDALLIGGGFPELCAYKLSKNKSMLNSVNEFIESHYPVYAECGGLMYLTKKIKYNSKIYPMVGVINGETQMFSKPVGRGYVMLETSVDHPWLGNSLPINCHEFHHSKLRLKEPKYKYAYRVKRGYGIDGKHEGLIYKNLLATYNHLRDTKQTNWVDKFLSFVDKQI
;
A
#
# COMPACT_ATOMS: atom_id res chain seq x y z
N HIS A 1 27.52 33.91 -8.13
CA HIS A 1 27.23 32.65 -8.80
C HIS A 1 26.66 31.66 -7.78
N ARG A 2 25.34 31.46 -7.81
CA ARG A 2 24.69 30.36 -7.11
C ARG A 2 24.81 29.13 -8.01
N SER A 3 25.68 28.20 -7.67
CA SER A 3 25.72 26.86 -8.24
C SER A 3 24.43 26.14 -7.85
N GLY A 4 23.52 26.00 -8.81
CA GLY A 4 22.32 25.19 -8.65
C GLY A 4 22.70 23.72 -8.53
N HIS A 5 22.72 23.20 -7.32
CA HIS A 5 22.70 21.75 -7.14
C HIS A 5 21.32 21.26 -7.59
N SER A 6 21.27 20.72 -8.79
CA SER A 6 20.11 19.98 -9.26
C SER A 6 19.95 18.75 -8.36
N PHE A 7 18.91 18.75 -7.53
CA PHE A 7 18.51 17.53 -6.85
C PHE A 7 18.29 16.44 -7.90
N PRO A 8 18.75 15.21 -7.62
CA PRO A 8 18.53 14.10 -8.55
C PRO A 8 17.04 14.00 -8.86
N THR A 9 16.72 13.92 -10.14
CA THR A 9 15.36 13.73 -10.58
C THR A 9 14.78 12.45 -9.93
N ARG A 10 13.51 12.43 -9.61
CA ARG A 10 12.75 11.32 -9.00
C ARG A 10 13.16 9.92 -9.49
N ARG A 11 13.59 9.79 -10.74
CA ARG A 11 14.03 8.53 -11.36
C ARG A 11 15.28 7.91 -10.76
N SER A 12 16.10 8.67 -10.02
CA SER A 12 17.36 8.14 -9.46
C SER A 12 17.25 7.75 -7.99
N SER A 13 16.24 8.27 -7.25
CA SER A 13 16.03 7.99 -5.82
C SER A 13 14.97 6.92 -5.55
N ASP A 14 13.96 6.77 -6.44
CA ASP A 14 12.79 5.93 -6.23
C ASP A 14 12.85 4.67 -7.09
N LEU A 15 13.93 3.91 -6.97
CA LEU A 15 14.06 2.64 -7.69
C LEU A 15 13.24 1.57 -6.97
N SER A 16 12.21 1.05 -7.65
CA SER A 16 11.55 -0.19 -7.20
C SER A 16 12.56 -1.32 -7.14
N PHE A 17 12.35 -2.31 -6.25
CA PHE A 17 13.22 -3.48 -6.15
C PHE A 17 13.38 -4.24 -7.47
N ALA A 18 12.45 -4.09 -8.40
CA ALA A 18 12.46 -4.69 -9.73
C ALA A 18 13.31 -3.94 -10.77
N HIS A 19 13.78 -2.72 -10.45
CA HIS A 19 14.56 -1.95 -11.42
C HIS A 19 15.96 -2.53 -11.60
N LYS A 20 16.39 -2.71 -12.87
CA LYS A 20 17.72 -3.32 -13.21
C LYS A 20 18.91 -2.70 -12.48
N GLN A 21 18.87 -1.38 -12.21
CA GLN A 21 19.94 -0.67 -11.50
C GLN A 21 19.92 -0.83 -9.97
N THR A 22 18.82 -1.33 -9.39
CA THR A 22 18.67 -1.48 -7.94
C THR A 22 19.70 -2.44 -7.37
N ALA A 23 19.91 -3.58 -8.01
CA ALA A 23 20.90 -4.57 -7.59
C ALA A 23 22.34 -4.01 -7.62
N GLN A 24 22.66 -3.17 -8.60
CA GLN A 24 23.97 -2.51 -8.70
C GLN A 24 24.15 -1.47 -7.58
N LYS A 25 23.12 -0.65 -7.31
CA LYS A 25 23.17 0.33 -6.20
C LYS A 25 23.27 -0.33 -4.84
N ILE A 26 22.52 -1.41 -4.61
CA ILE A 26 22.61 -2.19 -3.36
C ILE A 26 24.02 -2.77 -3.19
N ARG A 27 24.62 -3.32 -4.25
CA ARG A 27 26.02 -3.77 -4.21
C ARG A 27 26.98 -2.65 -3.84
N GLY A 28 26.86 -1.48 -4.49
CA GLY A 28 27.69 -0.32 -4.18
C GLY A 28 27.57 0.14 -2.73
N ILE A 29 26.34 0.21 -2.19
CA ILE A 29 26.09 0.54 -0.78
C ILE A 29 26.72 -0.51 0.15
N ARG A 30 26.50 -1.79 -0.15
CA ARG A 30 27.09 -2.90 0.61
C ARG A 30 28.62 -2.81 0.66
N ASP A 31 29.25 -2.56 -0.48
CA ASP A 31 30.71 -2.53 -0.59
C ASP A 31 31.30 -1.30 0.13
N THR A 32 30.59 -0.17 0.10
CA THR A 32 30.93 1.02 0.91
C THR A 32 30.79 0.72 2.40
N MET A 33 29.68 0.10 2.82
CA MET A 33 29.47 -0.29 4.23
C MET A 33 30.55 -1.23 4.74
N LYS A 34 30.92 -2.25 3.96
CA LYS A 34 31.99 -3.18 4.32
C LYS A 34 33.37 -2.52 4.52
N LYS A 35 33.64 -1.43 3.79
CA LYS A 35 34.90 -0.68 3.93
C LYS A 35 34.89 0.30 5.10
N SER A 36 33.70 0.79 5.49
CA SER A 36 33.55 1.89 6.47
C SER A 36 33.13 1.40 7.85
N VAL A 37 32.64 0.17 7.99
CA VAL A 37 32.11 -0.38 9.25
C VAL A 37 32.78 -1.72 9.54
N ASP A 38 33.38 -1.83 10.71
CA ASP A 38 33.83 -3.13 11.24
C ASP A 38 32.59 -3.92 11.74
N LEU A 39 32.07 -4.75 10.86
CA LEU A 39 30.88 -5.56 11.14
C LEU A 39 31.14 -6.64 12.20
N ASP A 40 32.37 -7.12 12.34
CA ASP A 40 32.72 -8.15 13.33
C ASP A 40 32.74 -7.51 14.73
N MET A 41 33.37 -6.35 14.86
CA MET A 41 33.31 -5.58 16.11
C MET A 41 31.87 -5.21 16.49
N PHE A 42 31.07 -4.79 15.51
CA PHE A 42 29.66 -4.47 15.74
C PHE A 42 28.89 -5.70 16.24
N ASN A 43 28.98 -6.83 15.55
CA ASN A 43 28.30 -8.07 15.91
C ASN A 43 28.73 -8.62 17.30
N ASN A 44 29.99 -8.44 17.67
CA ASN A 44 30.50 -8.86 18.96
C ASN A 44 30.01 -7.97 20.12
N LYS A 45 29.73 -6.67 19.85
CA LYS A 45 29.22 -5.74 20.84
C LYS A 45 27.71 -5.75 20.99
N VAL A 46 26.97 -6.23 19.97
CA VAL A 46 25.52 -6.32 20.03
C VAL A 46 25.12 -7.51 20.90
N ASN A 47 24.65 -7.24 22.11
CA ASN A 47 24.06 -8.27 22.98
C ASN A 47 22.89 -8.94 22.24
N LYS A 48 23.04 -10.22 21.91
CA LYS A 48 21.95 -11.05 21.35
C LYS A 48 20.90 -11.32 22.42
N LYS A 49 20.09 -10.31 22.78
CA LYS A 49 18.85 -10.56 23.49
C LYS A 49 17.99 -11.45 22.62
N LYS A 50 17.79 -12.70 23.04
CA LYS A 50 16.74 -13.54 22.46
C LYS A 50 15.40 -12.84 22.75
N ILE A 51 14.85 -12.16 21.75
CA ILE A 51 13.48 -11.72 21.80
C ILE A 51 12.64 -12.98 21.70
N SER A 52 12.04 -13.40 22.81
CA SER A 52 11.07 -14.48 22.76
C SER A 52 9.90 -14.04 21.89
N ALA A 53 9.75 -14.66 20.74
CA ALA A 53 8.57 -14.49 19.94
C ALA A 53 7.37 -14.91 20.82
N GLN A 54 6.44 -14.00 21.03
CA GLN A 54 5.15 -14.37 21.64
C GLN A 54 4.50 -15.36 20.68
N ILE A 55 4.46 -16.62 21.08
CA ILE A 55 3.73 -17.65 20.33
C ILE A 55 2.25 -17.32 20.49
N ILE A 56 1.62 -16.78 19.48
CA ILE A 56 0.17 -16.60 19.42
C ILE A 56 -0.43 -17.99 19.28
N THR A 57 -0.98 -18.51 20.36
CA THR A 57 -1.46 -19.89 20.47
C THR A 57 -2.82 -20.14 19.83
N LYS A 58 -3.55 -19.13 19.39
CA LYS A 58 -4.85 -19.28 18.70
C LYS A 58 -4.80 -18.70 17.29
N LYS A 59 -4.88 -19.58 16.29
CA LYS A 59 -5.08 -19.21 14.87
C LYS A 59 -6.55 -18.80 14.68
N LYS A 60 -6.88 -17.59 15.07
CA LYS A 60 -8.24 -17.02 15.12
C LYS A 60 -8.92 -17.04 13.75
N TYR A 61 -8.15 -16.86 12.67
CA TYR A 61 -8.66 -16.77 11.30
C TYR A 61 -8.08 -17.88 10.41
N ALA A 62 -8.03 -19.09 10.97
CA ALA A 62 -7.58 -20.26 10.21
C ALA A 62 -8.55 -20.54 9.04
N GLY A 63 -7.99 -20.63 7.83
CA GLY A 63 -8.78 -20.88 6.61
C GLY A 63 -8.94 -19.66 5.73
N LEU A 64 -8.90 -18.43 6.26
CA LEU A 64 -8.98 -17.22 5.45
C LEU A 64 -7.76 -17.10 4.50
N LYS A 65 -8.05 -16.80 3.25
CA LYS A 65 -7.05 -16.56 2.19
C LYS A 65 -7.08 -15.10 1.80
N ILE A 66 -6.02 -14.38 2.14
CA ILE A 66 -5.88 -12.96 1.81
C ILE A 66 -4.95 -12.84 0.61
N GLY A 67 -5.49 -12.41 -0.53
CA GLY A 67 -4.68 -12.06 -1.69
C GLY A 67 -3.82 -10.84 -1.40
N ILE A 68 -2.55 -10.89 -1.79
CA ILE A 68 -1.63 -9.76 -1.65
C ILE A 68 -0.96 -9.49 -2.99
N MET A 69 -1.19 -8.31 -3.57
CA MET A 69 -0.49 -7.91 -4.79
C MET A 69 0.96 -7.60 -4.45
N ARG A 70 1.89 -8.43 -4.96
CA ARG A 70 3.32 -8.29 -4.68
C ARG A 70 4.14 -8.60 -5.92
N ASP A 71 4.48 -7.56 -6.66
CA ASP A 71 5.13 -7.62 -7.96
C ASP A 71 5.98 -6.36 -8.22
N GLU A 72 6.27 -6.03 -9.49
CA GLU A 72 7.05 -4.84 -9.85
C GLU A 72 6.31 -3.51 -9.62
N ALA A 73 4.97 -3.51 -9.54
CA ALA A 73 4.15 -2.33 -9.31
C ALA A 73 3.83 -2.11 -7.83
N PHE A 74 3.66 -3.20 -7.06
CA PHE A 74 3.24 -3.18 -5.66
C PHE A 74 4.22 -3.96 -4.78
N GLY A 75 4.86 -3.27 -3.85
CA GLY A 75 5.89 -3.90 -3.02
C GLY A 75 6.05 -3.27 -1.63
N PHE A 76 5.31 -2.20 -1.35
CA PHE A 76 5.42 -1.54 -0.07
C PHE A 76 4.43 -2.13 0.93
N TYR A 77 4.97 -2.92 1.86
CA TYR A 77 4.25 -3.55 2.97
C TYR A 77 5.15 -3.55 4.20
N TYR A 78 4.58 -3.33 5.36
CA TYR A 78 5.29 -3.57 6.61
C TYR A 78 5.39 -5.07 6.86
N LYS A 79 6.60 -5.54 7.11
CA LYS A 79 6.86 -6.96 7.34
C LYS A 79 6.12 -7.50 8.56
N ASP A 80 6.11 -6.73 9.64
CA ASP A 80 5.42 -7.07 10.89
C ASP A 80 3.89 -7.17 10.71
N ASP A 81 3.29 -6.34 9.83
CA ASP A 81 1.88 -6.47 9.49
C ASP A 81 1.60 -7.79 8.76
N LEU A 82 2.44 -8.15 7.76
CA LEU A 82 2.31 -9.43 7.04
C LEU A 82 2.51 -10.64 7.97
N GLU A 83 3.47 -10.57 8.89
CA GLU A 83 3.69 -11.59 9.90
C GLU A 83 2.47 -11.71 10.83
N LYS A 84 1.80 -10.61 11.16
CA LYS A 84 0.59 -10.65 11.99
C LYS A 84 -0.58 -11.32 11.28
N PHE A 85 -0.78 -11.11 9.97
CA PHE A 85 -1.77 -11.87 9.18
C PHE A 85 -1.56 -13.38 9.37
N THR A 86 -0.34 -13.85 9.18
CA THR A 86 0.00 -15.28 9.30
C THR A 86 -0.08 -15.79 10.72
N ASN A 87 0.35 -14.99 11.70
CA ASN A 87 0.29 -15.34 13.12
C ASN A 87 -1.16 -15.49 13.62
N LEU A 88 -2.08 -14.68 13.09
CA LEU A 88 -3.52 -14.79 13.34
C LEU A 88 -4.18 -15.94 12.60
N GLY A 89 -3.45 -16.65 11.74
CA GLY A 89 -3.89 -17.90 11.09
C GLY A 89 -4.32 -17.76 9.64
N SER A 90 -4.44 -16.54 9.09
CA SER A 90 -4.79 -16.38 7.68
C SER A 90 -3.61 -16.76 6.76
N LYS A 91 -3.93 -17.16 5.54
CA LYS A 91 -2.96 -17.48 4.50
C LYS A 91 -2.82 -16.31 3.54
N LEU A 92 -1.60 -15.79 3.40
CA LEU A 92 -1.30 -14.81 2.35
C LEU A 92 -1.07 -15.52 1.01
N VAL A 93 -1.81 -15.10 -0.03
CA VAL A 93 -1.72 -15.61 -1.39
C VAL A 93 -1.13 -14.52 -2.28
N ARG A 94 0.09 -14.71 -2.74
CA ARG A 94 0.75 -13.75 -3.63
C ARG A 94 0.07 -13.70 -4.99
N ILE A 95 -0.11 -12.49 -5.52
CA ILE A 95 -0.69 -12.18 -6.82
C ILE A 95 0.27 -11.24 -7.56
N ASP A 96 0.53 -11.55 -8.82
CA ASP A 96 1.30 -10.69 -9.73
C ASP A 96 0.33 -9.96 -10.67
N SER A 97 0.04 -8.69 -10.37
CA SER A 97 -0.93 -7.89 -11.13
C SER A 97 -0.52 -7.65 -12.59
N VAL A 98 0.76 -7.82 -12.90
CA VAL A 98 1.31 -7.62 -14.24
C VAL A 98 1.22 -8.89 -15.07
N ASN A 99 1.50 -10.06 -14.48
CA ASN A 99 1.68 -11.31 -15.22
C ASN A 99 0.53 -12.30 -15.03
N ASP A 100 -0.11 -12.36 -13.86
CA ASP A 100 -1.25 -13.22 -13.62
C ASP A 100 -2.48 -12.75 -14.42
N LYS A 101 -3.30 -13.69 -14.89
CA LYS A 101 -4.46 -13.36 -15.73
C LYS A 101 -5.70 -12.99 -14.92
N LYS A 102 -5.84 -13.52 -13.70
CA LYS A 102 -7.00 -13.31 -12.84
C LYS A 102 -6.63 -13.53 -11.38
N LEU A 103 -7.48 -13.04 -10.49
CA LEU A 103 -7.36 -13.34 -9.06
C LEU A 103 -7.56 -14.84 -8.80
N PRO A 104 -6.76 -15.47 -7.94
CA PRO A 104 -7.02 -16.81 -7.43
C PRO A 104 -8.24 -16.81 -6.50
N LYS A 105 -8.68 -17.98 -6.03
CA LYS A 105 -9.73 -18.08 -5.01
C LYS A 105 -9.20 -17.56 -3.67
N ILE A 106 -9.67 -16.38 -3.29
CA ILE A 106 -9.31 -15.62 -2.07
C ILE A 106 -10.56 -15.04 -1.44
N ASP A 107 -10.48 -14.72 -0.15
CA ASP A 107 -11.60 -14.18 0.64
C ASP A 107 -11.54 -12.67 0.78
N ALA A 108 -10.34 -12.09 0.64
CA ALA A 108 -10.12 -10.65 0.61
C ALA A 108 -8.85 -10.30 -0.18
N LEU A 109 -8.72 -9.03 -0.59
CA LEU A 109 -7.57 -8.53 -1.35
C LEU A 109 -6.89 -7.37 -0.64
N LEU A 110 -5.56 -7.44 -0.51
CA LEU A 110 -4.70 -6.37 -0.03
C LEU A 110 -3.83 -5.86 -1.18
N ILE A 111 -3.95 -4.56 -1.50
CA ILE A 111 -3.16 -3.90 -2.53
C ILE A 111 -2.33 -2.81 -1.87
N GLY A 112 -1.06 -3.09 -1.60
CA GLY A 112 -0.18 -2.17 -0.90
C GLY A 112 0.29 -1.00 -1.75
N GLY A 113 1.19 -0.24 -1.16
CA GLY A 113 1.87 0.84 -1.85
C GLY A 113 2.85 0.36 -2.91
N GLY A 114 3.26 1.28 -3.77
CA GLY A 114 4.20 1.02 -4.84
C GLY A 114 4.19 2.11 -5.90
N PHE A 115 4.64 1.78 -7.09
CA PHE A 115 4.80 2.72 -8.20
C PHE A 115 4.06 2.22 -9.46
N PRO A 116 2.72 2.11 -9.41
CA PRO A 116 1.94 1.61 -10.53
C PRO A 116 2.09 2.48 -11.79
N GLU A 117 2.43 3.78 -11.65
CA GLU A 117 2.69 4.65 -12.77
C GLU A 117 3.93 4.23 -13.59
N LEU A 118 4.92 3.59 -12.96
CA LEU A 118 6.12 3.08 -13.66
C LEU A 118 5.80 1.81 -14.46
N CYS A 119 4.81 1.04 -14.02
CA CYS A 119 4.32 -0.17 -14.66
C CYS A 119 3.01 0.04 -15.41
N ALA A 120 2.54 1.30 -15.54
CA ALA A 120 1.18 1.62 -16.00
C ALA A 120 0.86 1.05 -17.38
N TYR A 121 1.83 1.00 -18.28
CA TYR A 121 1.64 0.37 -19.60
C TYR A 121 1.34 -1.12 -19.47
N LYS A 122 2.14 -1.86 -18.68
CA LYS A 122 1.94 -3.30 -18.49
C LYS A 122 0.62 -3.58 -17.78
N LEU A 123 0.33 -2.86 -16.70
CA LEU A 123 -0.93 -2.96 -15.96
C LEU A 123 -2.13 -2.72 -16.87
N SER A 124 -2.11 -1.66 -17.67
CA SER A 124 -3.21 -1.31 -18.58
C SER A 124 -3.45 -2.34 -19.72
N LYS A 125 -2.42 -3.11 -20.07
CA LYS A 125 -2.52 -4.20 -21.05
C LYS A 125 -3.09 -5.49 -20.46
N ASN A 126 -2.96 -5.70 -19.16
CA ASN A 126 -3.50 -6.87 -18.48
C ASN A 126 -5.00 -6.71 -18.16
N LYS A 127 -5.81 -6.54 -19.19
CA LYS A 127 -7.26 -6.31 -19.09
C LYS A 127 -7.97 -7.43 -18.29
N SER A 128 -7.49 -8.65 -18.41
CA SER A 128 -8.08 -9.79 -17.69
C SER A 128 -7.94 -9.63 -16.17
N MET A 129 -6.76 -9.21 -15.67
CA MET A 129 -6.56 -8.92 -14.25
C MET A 129 -7.36 -7.70 -13.81
N LEU A 130 -7.38 -6.62 -14.61
CA LEU A 130 -8.18 -5.42 -14.30
C LEU A 130 -9.66 -5.79 -14.12
N ASN A 131 -10.22 -6.58 -15.03
CA ASN A 131 -11.60 -7.03 -14.94
C ASN A 131 -11.82 -7.93 -13.72
N SER A 132 -10.91 -8.87 -13.46
CA SER A 132 -11.03 -9.79 -12.31
C SER A 132 -11.02 -9.03 -10.98
N VAL A 133 -10.20 -7.97 -10.84
CA VAL A 133 -10.20 -7.11 -9.65
C VAL A 133 -11.48 -6.28 -9.57
N ASN A 134 -11.96 -5.76 -10.71
CA ASN A 134 -13.22 -5.02 -10.77
C ASN A 134 -14.39 -5.90 -10.30
N GLU A 135 -14.55 -7.10 -10.89
CA GLU A 135 -15.60 -8.06 -10.55
C GLU A 135 -15.53 -8.46 -9.06
N PHE A 136 -14.33 -8.66 -8.50
CA PHE A 136 -14.12 -8.99 -7.10
C PHE A 136 -14.68 -7.90 -6.18
N ILE A 137 -14.38 -6.63 -6.47
CA ILE A 137 -14.88 -5.48 -5.69
C ILE A 137 -16.39 -5.31 -5.91
N GLU A 138 -16.86 -5.42 -7.16
CA GLU A 138 -18.28 -5.31 -7.49
C GLU A 138 -19.13 -6.40 -6.83
N SER A 139 -18.53 -7.57 -6.57
CA SER A 139 -19.14 -8.69 -5.84
C SER A 139 -19.05 -8.55 -4.32
N HIS A 140 -18.70 -7.36 -3.79
CA HIS A 140 -18.64 -7.03 -2.37
C HIS A 140 -17.57 -7.78 -1.56
N TYR A 141 -16.57 -8.39 -2.19
CA TYR A 141 -15.46 -8.94 -1.44
C TYR A 141 -14.64 -7.82 -0.75
N PRO A 142 -14.17 -8.06 0.48
CA PRO A 142 -13.36 -7.09 1.22
C PRO A 142 -12.05 -6.76 0.50
N VAL A 143 -11.77 -5.46 0.33
CA VAL A 143 -10.52 -4.98 -0.27
C VAL A 143 -9.96 -3.82 0.53
N TYR A 144 -8.66 -3.88 0.83
CA TYR A 144 -7.92 -2.75 1.39
C TYR A 144 -6.79 -2.36 0.43
N ALA A 145 -6.75 -1.08 0.05
CA ALA A 145 -5.79 -0.57 -0.91
C ALA A 145 -5.07 0.68 -0.37
N GLU A 146 -3.73 0.71 -0.46
CA GLU A 146 -2.90 1.83 -0.01
C GLU A 146 -2.13 2.47 -1.15
N CYS A 147 -2.09 3.80 -1.20
CA CYS A 147 -1.25 4.63 -2.06
C CYS A 147 -1.29 4.20 -3.54
N GLY A 148 -0.30 3.44 -4.00
CA GLY A 148 -0.30 2.86 -5.34
C GLY A 148 -1.51 1.99 -5.63
N GLY A 149 -2.00 1.26 -4.61
CA GLY A 149 -3.22 0.45 -4.70
C GLY A 149 -4.46 1.29 -4.99
N LEU A 150 -4.63 2.43 -4.31
CA LEU A 150 -5.70 3.38 -4.62
C LEU A 150 -5.61 3.87 -6.07
N MET A 151 -4.40 4.24 -6.52
CA MET A 151 -4.18 4.70 -7.89
C MET A 151 -4.60 3.65 -8.93
N TYR A 152 -4.27 2.39 -8.69
CA TYR A 152 -4.63 1.26 -9.56
C TYR A 152 -6.15 1.03 -9.66
N LEU A 153 -6.90 1.35 -8.62
CA LEU A 153 -8.36 1.18 -8.58
C LEU A 153 -9.13 2.30 -9.28
N THR A 154 -8.48 3.42 -9.64
CA THR A 154 -9.11 4.51 -10.41
C THR A 154 -9.37 4.10 -11.87
N LYS A 155 -10.16 4.90 -12.61
CA LYS A 155 -10.39 4.66 -14.05
C LYS A 155 -9.12 4.75 -14.87
N LYS A 156 -8.18 5.62 -14.48
CA LYS A 156 -6.94 5.81 -15.23
C LYS A 156 -5.87 6.54 -14.42
N ILE A 157 -4.63 6.26 -14.78
CA ILE A 157 -3.45 7.02 -14.33
C ILE A 157 -2.95 7.88 -15.47
N LYS A 158 -2.76 9.19 -15.21
CA LYS A 158 -2.10 10.13 -16.13
C LYS A 158 -0.64 10.30 -15.70
N TYR A 159 0.27 9.86 -16.57
CA TYR A 159 1.70 9.90 -16.30
C TYR A 159 2.50 10.17 -17.58
N ASN A 160 3.46 11.12 -17.54
CA ASN A 160 4.31 11.49 -18.68
C ASN A 160 3.48 11.77 -19.96
N SER A 161 2.45 12.63 -19.85
CA SER A 161 1.54 13.00 -20.96
C SER A 161 0.77 11.82 -21.59
N LYS A 162 0.82 10.63 -20.96
CA LYS A 162 0.08 9.45 -21.38
C LYS A 162 -1.01 9.11 -20.40
N ILE A 163 -2.05 8.43 -20.89
CA ILE A 163 -3.20 7.98 -20.12
C ILE A 163 -3.22 6.46 -20.17
N TYR A 164 -3.31 5.84 -19.01
CA TYR A 164 -3.33 4.39 -18.85
C TYR A 164 -4.61 3.97 -18.13
N PRO A 165 -5.51 3.21 -18.79
CA PRO A 165 -6.67 2.63 -18.14
C PRO A 165 -6.26 1.72 -16.98
N MET A 166 -7.04 1.76 -15.89
CA MET A 166 -6.85 0.94 -14.70
C MET A 166 -8.14 0.18 -14.35
N VAL A 167 -8.29 -0.33 -13.14
CA VAL A 167 -9.43 -1.17 -12.70
C VAL A 167 -10.78 -0.47 -12.88
N GLY A 168 -10.85 0.82 -12.53
CA GLY A 168 -12.02 1.65 -12.84
C GLY A 168 -13.17 1.63 -11.85
N VAL A 169 -13.08 0.93 -10.72
CA VAL A 169 -14.12 0.92 -9.67
C VAL A 169 -14.26 2.28 -8.98
N ILE A 170 -13.16 3.02 -8.85
CA ILE A 170 -13.19 4.40 -8.36
C ILE A 170 -13.43 5.32 -9.56
N ASN A 171 -14.59 6.01 -9.59
CA ASN A 171 -14.95 6.95 -10.66
C ASN A 171 -14.13 8.23 -10.59
N GLY A 172 -12.87 8.13 -10.92
CA GLY A 172 -11.90 9.21 -10.86
C GLY A 172 -10.66 8.92 -11.68
N GLU A 173 -9.76 9.85 -11.69
CA GLU A 173 -8.47 9.72 -12.36
C GLU A 173 -7.33 10.14 -11.41
N THR A 174 -6.22 9.46 -11.52
CA THR A 174 -4.99 9.82 -10.82
C THR A 174 -4.08 10.61 -11.74
N GLN A 175 -3.72 11.83 -11.32
CA GLN A 175 -2.77 12.69 -12.02
C GLN A 175 -1.44 12.69 -11.27
N MET A 176 -0.34 12.32 -11.96
CA MET A 176 1.01 12.35 -11.40
C MET A 176 1.64 13.74 -11.51
N PHE A 177 2.46 14.11 -10.50
CA PHE A 177 3.19 15.37 -10.42
C PHE A 177 4.68 15.12 -10.14
N SER A 178 5.53 16.08 -10.50
CA SER A 178 6.98 16.01 -10.24
C SER A 178 7.32 16.26 -8.76
N LYS A 179 6.53 17.08 -8.07
CA LYS A 179 6.68 17.37 -6.63
C LYS A 179 5.74 16.48 -5.81
N PRO A 180 6.12 16.08 -4.58
CA PRO A 180 5.22 15.42 -3.66
C PRO A 180 3.95 16.24 -3.43
N VAL A 181 2.80 15.57 -3.40
CA VAL A 181 1.51 16.17 -3.03
C VAL A 181 1.25 15.97 -1.54
N GLY A 182 1.38 14.73 -1.07
CA GLY A 182 1.37 14.39 0.34
C GLY A 182 2.72 13.81 0.76
N ARG A 183 3.28 14.28 1.89
CA ARG A 183 4.57 13.80 2.39
C ARG A 183 4.72 14.02 3.88
N GLY A 184 4.99 12.96 4.61
CA GLY A 184 5.38 12.99 6.01
C GLY A 184 4.43 12.24 6.94
N TYR A 185 4.54 12.53 8.23
CA TYR A 185 3.66 11.95 9.24
C TYR A 185 2.29 12.61 9.20
N VAL A 186 1.28 11.77 9.25
CA VAL A 186 -0.13 12.13 9.14
C VAL A 186 -0.86 11.75 10.42
N MET A 187 -1.80 12.60 10.80
CA MET A 187 -2.75 12.33 11.87
C MET A 187 -4.16 12.31 11.29
N LEU A 188 -4.81 11.18 11.40
CA LEU A 188 -6.18 10.96 10.98
C LEU A 188 -7.08 10.73 12.18
N GLU A 189 -8.37 10.96 12.00
CA GLU A 189 -9.43 10.57 12.92
C GLU A 189 -10.44 9.73 12.14
N THR A 190 -10.78 8.54 12.66
CA THR A 190 -11.75 7.68 12.01
C THR A 190 -13.15 8.31 12.02
N SER A 191 -13.87 8.17 10.92
CA SER A 191 -15.26 8.58 10.80
C SER A 191 -16.21 7.47 11.25
N VAL A 192 -17.50 7.79 11.41
CA VAL A 192 -18.56 6.82 11.68
C VAL A 192 -18.75 5.79 10.57
N ASP A 193 -18.35 6.14 9.36
CA ASP A 193 -18.46 5.26 8.18
C ASP A 193 -17.30 4.29 8.04
N HIS A 194 -16.27 4.36 8.92
CA HIS A 194 -15.11 3.47 8.81
C HIS A 194 -15.52 2.00 8.94
N PRO A 195 -15.21 1.14 7.94
CA PRO A 195 -15.81 -0.19 7.84
C PRO A 195 -15.37 -1.16 8.95
N TRP A 196 -14.21 -0.94 9.59
CA TRP A 196 -13.66 -1.91 10.56
C TRP A 196 -12.83 -1.35 11.72
N LEU A 197 -12.42 -0.07 11.75
CA LEU A 197 -11.65 0.47 12.89
C LEU A 197 -12.50 1.04 14.03
N GLY A 198 -13.77 1.31 13.80
CA GLY A 198 -14.62 2.03 14.74
C GLY A 198 -14.47 3.55 14.62
N ASN A 199 -15.20 4.29 15.46
CA ASN A 199 -15.34 5.74 15.35
C ASN A 199 -14.39 6.52 16.27
N SER A 200 -14.02 7.73 15.86
CA SER A 200 -13.25 8.72 16.65
C SER A 200 -11.91 8.23 17.21
N LEU A 201 -11.27 7.27 16.53
CA LEU A 201 -9.94 6.82 16.91
C LEU A 201 -8.87 7.70 16.22
N PRO A 202 -7.90 8.23 16.98
CA PRO A 202 -6.76 8.90 16.39
C PRO A 202 -5.81 7.85 15.77
N ILE A 203 -5.45 8.06 14.51
CA ILE A 203 -4.55 7.19 13.75
C ILE A 203 -3.30 7.99 13.36
N ASN A 204 -2.15 7.52 13.81
CA ASN A 204 -0.86 8.02 13.34
C ASN A 204 -0.36 7.10 12.22
N CYS A 205 -0.11 7.69 11.06
CA CYS A 205 0.36 7.00 9.86
C CYS A 205 1.32 7.88 9.08
N HIS A 206 1.64 7.53 7.86
CA HIS A 206 2.41 8.41 6.98
C HIS A 206 1.84 8.37 5.57
N GLU A 207 2.16 9.40 4.80
CA GLU A 207 1.87 9.48 3.38
C GLU A 207 3.12 9.87 2.60
N PHE A 208 3.27 9.30 1.43
CA PHE A 208 4.27 9.72 0.47
C PHE A 208 3.78 9.45 -0.95
N HIS A 209 3.15 10.44 -1.56
CA HIS A 209 2.63 10.30 -2.90
C HIS A 209 2.84 11.57 -3.74
N HIS A 210 3.03 11.36 -5.04
CA HIS A 210 3.21 12.39 -6.05
C HIS A 210 1.99 12.54 -6.95
N SER A 211 0.84 12.09 -6.49
CA SER A 211 -0.39 12.07 -7.27
C SER A 211 -1.53 12.78 -6.58
N LYS A 212 -2.48 13.26 -7.37
CA LYS A 212 -3.79 13.72 -6.90
C LYS A 212 -4.87 12.86 -7.51
N LEU A 213 -5.81 12.48 -6.68
CA LEU A 213 -7.06 11.86 -7.11
C LEU A 213 -8.05 12.96 -7.50
N ARG A 214 -8.61 12.87 -8.71
CA ARG A 214 -9.69 13.73 -9.19
C ARG A 214 -10.92 12.87 -9.38
N LEU A 215 -11.84 12.94 -8.43
CA LEU A 215 -13.12 12.25 -8.50
C LEU A 215 -14.06 12.99 -9.48
N LYS A 216 -14.84 12.23 -10.24
CA LYS A 216 -15.84 12.81 -11.16
C LYS A 216 -17.19 13.05 -10.51
N GLU A 217 -17.45 12.34 -9.42
CA GLU A 217 -18.68 12.47 -8.65
C GLU A 217 -18.37 12.69 -7.17
N PRO A 218 -19.08 13.60 -6.47
CA PRO A 218 -18.71 14.01 -5.11
C PRO A 218 -19.21 13.09 -3.99
N LYS A 219 -19.83 11.95 -4.29
CA LYS A 219 -20.57 11.17 -3.27
C LYS A 219 -19.88 9.88 -2.85
N TYR A 220 -18.61 9.98 -2.46
CA TYR A 220 -17.99 8.91 -1.70
C TYR A 220 -18.05 9.19 -0.19
N LYS A 221 -18.23 8.14 0.60
CA LYS A 221 -17.97 8.19 2.03
C LYS A 221 -16.47 8.09 2.27
N TYR A 222 -16.02 8.71 3.36
CA TYR A 222 -14.61 8.72 3.73
C TYR A 222 -14.42 8.12 5.12
N ALA A 223 -13.45 7.23 5.23
CA ALA A 223 -13.15 6.54 6.48
C ALA A 223 -12.48 7.44 7.53
N TYR A 224 -11.85 8.52 7.08
CA TYR A 224 -11.08 9.40 7.95
C TYR A 224 -11.28 10.89 7.64
N ARG A 225 -11.14 11.70 8.71
CA ARG A 225 -10.85 13.13 8.64
C ARG A 225 -9.34 13.34 8.80
N VAL A 226 -8.76 14.20 7.97
CA VAL A 226 -7.35 14.60 8.06
C VAL A 226 -7.21 15.68 9.11
N LYS A 227 -6.47 15.41 10.21
CA LYS A 227 -6.12 16.41 11.22
C LYS A 227 -4.76 17.05 10.91
N ARG A 228 -3.84 16.27 10.31
CA ARG A 228 -2.55 16.71 9.83
C ARG A 228 -2.15 15.82 8.64
N GLY A 229 -1.69 16.41 7.55
CA GLY A 229 -1.35 15.75 6.30
C GLY A 229 -2.17 16.29 5.13
N TYR A 230 -2.13 15.59 4.01
CA TYR A 230 -2.88 15.96 2.80
C TYR A 230 -4.04 14.98 2.53
N GLY A 231 -3.78 13.67 2.59
CA GLY A 231 -4.77 12.66 2.24
C GLY A 231 -5.23 12.76 0.77
N ILE A 232 -6.55 12.65 0.55
CA ILE A 232 -7.14 12.74 -0.79
C ILE A 232 -7.28 14.21 -1.23
N ASP A 233 -7.75 15.10 -0.36
CA ASP A 233 -8.14 16.47 -0.70
C ASP A 233 -7.74 17.54 0.34
N GLY A 234 -6.92 17.21 1.33
CA GLY A 234 -6.52 18.06 2.45
C GLY A 234 -7.48 18.01 3.65
N LYS A 235 -8.63 17.34 3.55
CA LYS A 235 -9.66 17.22 4.60
C LYS A 235 -10.09 15.78 4.85
N HIS A 236 -10.17 14.99 3.81
CA HIS A 236 -10.71 13.64 3.82
C HIS A 236 -9.66 12.63 3.37
N GLU A 237 -9.80 11.41 3.90
CA GLU A 237 -8.96 10.28 3.55
C GLU A 237 -9.74 8.96 3.65
N GLY A 238 -9.27 7.94 2.91
CA GLY A 238 -9.88 6.60 2.94
C GLY A 238 -11.24 6.57 2.25
N LEU A 239 -11.23 6.49 0.92
CA LEU A 239 -12.42 6.36 0.11
C LEU A 239 -13.07 5.00 0.34
N ILE A 240 -14.36 5.00 0.63
CA ILE A 240 -15.17 3.80 0.86
C ILE A 240 -16.08 3.58 -0.35
N TYR A 241 -16.00 2.37 -0.92
CA TYR A 241 -16.92 1.90 -1.95
C TYR A 241 -17.24 0.43 -1.73
N LYS A 242 -18.51 0.10 -1.45
CA LYS A 242 -18.88 -1.25 -1.04
C LYS A 242 -17.99 -1.72 0.14
N ASN A 243 -17.34 -2.88 0.03
CA ASN A 243 -16.40 -3.40 1.03
C ASN A 243 -14.93 -3.03 0.72
N LEU A 244 -14.71 -2.04 -0.16
CA LEU A 244 -13.40 -1.46 -0.43
C LEU A 244 -13.13 -0.27 0.49
N LEU A 245 -11.94 -0.24 1.08
CA LEU A 245 -11.31 0.94 1.65
C LEU A 245 -10.02 1.24 0.88
N ALA A 246 -9.94 2.42 0.26
CA ALA A 246 -8.77 2.85 -0.50
C ALA A 246 -8.20 4.16 0.04
N THR A 247 -6.89 4.19 0.36
CA THR A 247 -6.22 5.31 1.05
C THR A 247 -4.95 5.75 0.32
N TYR A 248 -4.53 7.02 0.50
CA TYR A 248 -3.15 7.41 0.18
C TYR A 248 -2.20 7.11 1.34
N ASN A 249 -2.72 7.04 2.54
CA ASN A 249 -1.95 6.81 3.74
C ASN A 249 -1.57 5.35 3.91
N HIS A 250 -0.41 5.13 4.57
CA HIS A 250 0.07 3.81 4.94
C HIS A 250 -0.17 3.59 6.43
N LEU A 251 -1.03 2.63 6.73
CA LEU A 251 -1.25 2.18 8.10
C LEU A 251 -0.14 1.23 8.53
N ARG A 252 0.21 1.32 9.81
CA ARG A 252 1.03 0.31 10.47
C ARG A 252 0.25 -0.31 11.62
N ASP A 253 0.33 -1.62 11.75
CA ASP A 253 -0.30 -2.31 12.86
C ASP A 253 0.43 -2.01 14.17
N THR A 254 -0.29 -1.45 15.10
CA THR A 254 0.19 -1.10 16.43
C THR A 254 -0.82 -1.58 17.46
N LYS A 255 -0.45 -1.57 18.74
CA LYS A 255 -1.41 -1.88 19.83
C LYS A 255 -2.66 -0.98 19.77
N GLN A 256 -2.53 0.26 19.31
CA GLN A 256 -3.63 1.21 19.24
C GLN A 256 -4.52 0.96 18.02
N THR A 257 -3.94 0.80 16.84
CA THR A 257 -4.71 0.61 15.59
C THR A 257 -5.26 -0.80 15.50
N ASN A 258 -4.41 -1.82 15.78
CA ASN A 258 -4.73 -3.24 15.67
C ASN A 258 -5.46 -3.57 14.34
N TRP A 259 -5.05 -2.89 13.26
CA TRP A 259 -5.80 -2.86 12.02
C TRP A 259 -5.88 -4.23 11.34
N VAL A 260 -4.82 -5.03 11.45
CA VAL A 260 -4.80 -6.37 10.82
C VAL A 260 -5.87 -7.28 11.43
N ASP A 261 -5.98 -7.34 12.76
CA ASP A 261 -7.01 -8.16 13.45
C ASP A 261 -8.41 -7.65 13.12
N LYS A 262 -8.59 -6.32 13.11
CA LYS A 262 -9.88 -5.69 12.79
C LYS A 262 -10.29 -5.92 11.33
N PHE A 263 -9.35 -5.83 10.40
CA PHE A 263 -9.60 -6.15 8.99
C PHE A 263 -9.95 -7.63 8.80
N LEU A 264 -9.19 -8.55 9.41
CA LEU A 264 -9.51 -9.98 9.35
C LEU A 264 -10.87 -10.30 9.99
N SER A 265 -11.23 -9.63 11.10
CA SER A 265 -12.56 -9.76 11.69
C SER A 265 -13.67 -9.22 10.79
N PHE A 266 -13.39 -8.19 10.00
CA PHE A 266 -14.32 -7.69 8.99
C PHE A 266 -14.48 -8.70 7.86
N VAL A 267 -13.37 -9.26 7.33
CA VAL A 267 -13.40 -10.30 6.29
C VAL A 267 -14.22 -11.51 6.74
N ASP A 268 -13.95 -12.03 7.94
CA ASP A 268 -14.61 -13.21 8.51
C ASP A 268 -16.15 -13.07 8.63
N LYS A 269 -16.64 -11.83 8.72
CA LYS A 269 -18.08 -11.53 8.77
C LYS A 269 -18.73 -11.38 7.39
N GLN A 270 -17.94 -11.25 6.32
CA GLN A 270 -18.46 -11.03 4.97
C GLN A 270 -18.56 -12.32 4.15
N ILE A 271 -17.96 -13.40 4.64
CA ILE A 271 -17.98 -14.74 4.02
C ILE A 271 -18.85 -15.67 4.87
#